data_a8a120d9b4421f8d69f11f1531f416fe
#
_entry.id   a8a120d9b4421f8d69f11f1531f416fe
#
_cell.length_a   1.000
_cell.length_b   1.000
_cell.length_c   1.000
_cell.angle_alpha   90.00
_cell.angle_beta   90.00
_cell.angle_gamma   90.00
#
_symmetry.space_group_name_H-M   'P 1'
#
loop_
_entity.id
_entity.type
_entity.pdbx_description
1 polymer ?
#
loop_
_entity_poly.entity_id
_entity_poly.type
_entity_poly.pdbx_seq_one_letter_code
_entity_poly.pdbx_strand_id
1 'polypeptide(L)'
;MYKKTGILFLVLILPVFIYLGLKAFGTNHFSLPRYIPAIDSTTGEIKMAKRLHPRWNEAEMDTVFQTIPTFTLIDEAGKTFDSNALQGKIYVTSFFFTRCGTICPKITSQLSRVQDAFHLDPDVQLLSISVDPKFDQPEKLAEYAKRFDANKGQWHFLTGEKKMIYPLVLKGFHVPLADASEYDAAIKNPDETFIHSERLVLVDKEGVIRGFYDGTDKKDVDRLLVEIKVLKSIYSNE
;
A
#
# COMPACT_ATOMS: atom_id res chain seq x y z
N MET A 1 2.97 -40.63 44.46
CA MET A 1 3.77 -39.43 44.12
C MET A 1 3.95 -39.25 42.61
N TYR A 2 4.33 -40.24 41.85
CA TYR A 2 4.60 -40.19 40.40
C TYR A 2 3.44 -39.74 39.51
N LYS A 3 2.17 -40.04 39.85
CA LYS A 3 1.01 -39.61 39.04
C LYS A 3 0.82 -38.08 39.03
N LYS A 4 1.06 -37.37 40.14
CA LYS A 4 0.94 -35.92 40.24
C LYS A 4 2.08 -35.20 39.47
N THR A 5 3.29 -35.74 39.51
CA THR A 5 4.46 -35.22 38.80
C THR A 5 4.28 -35.38 37.27
N GLY A 6 3.72 -36.50 36.80
CA GLY A 6 3.42 -36.74 35.39
C GLY A 6 2.36 -35.81 34.85
N ILE A 7 1.31 -35.50 35.63
CA ILE A 7 0.28 -34.54 35.24
C ILE A 7 0.86 -33.11 35.12
N LEU A 8 1.68 -32.70 36.09
CA LEU A 8 2.34 -31.41 36.09
C LEU A 8 3.25 -31.23 34.87
N PHE A 9 4.03 -32.28 34.55
CA PHE A 9 4.89 -32.32 33.38
C PHE A 9 4.08 -32.19 32.07
N LEU A 10 2.97 -32.90 31.96
CA LEU A 10 2.11 -32.85 30.78
C LEU A 10 1.44 -31.50 30.61
N VAL A 11 0.98 -30.85 31.67
CA VAL A 11 0.36 -29.55 31.66
C VAL A 11 1.35 -28.43 31.27
N LEU A 12 2.62 -28.54 31.69
CA LEU A 12 3.64 -27.52 31.39
C LEU A 12 4.34 -27.74 30.04
N ILE A 13 4.63 -28.97 29.69
CA ILE A 13 5.45 -29.27 28.51
C ILE A 13 4.62 -29.47 27.26
N LEU A 14 3.43 -30.05 27.35
CA LEU A 14 2.56 -30.27 26.19
C LEU A 14 2.21 -28.96 25.45
N PRO A 15 1.83 -27.87 26.13
CA PRO A 15 1.59 -26.57 25.43
C PRO A 15 2.83 -26.04 24.72
N VAL A 16 4.02 -26.22 25.31
CA VAL A 16 5.27 -25.80 24.69
C VAL A 16 5.57 -26.63 23.43
N PHE A 17 5.38 -27.95 23.47
CA PHE A 17 5.53 -28.81 22.30
C PHE A 17 4.49 -28.49 21.21
N ILE A 18 3.23 -28.23 21.57
CA ILE A 18 2.19 -27.82 20.64
C ILE A 18 2.58 -26.48 20.00
N TYR A 19 3.02 -25.50 20.81
CA TYR A 19 3.47 -24.20 20.30
C TYR A 19 4.66 -24.32 19.34
N LEU A 20 5.68 -25.09 19.71
CA LEU A 20 6.85 -25.36 18.87
C LEU A 20 6.48 -26.12 17.60
N GLY A 21 5.58 -27.10 17.69
CA GLY A 21 5.05 -27.83 16.55
C GLY A 21 4.27 -26.92 15.59
N LEU A 22 3.37 -26.10 16.12
CA LEU A 22 2.63 -25.13 15.31
C LEU A 22 3.56 -24.09 14.67
N LYS A 23 4.61 -23.67 15.37
CA LYS A 23 5.60 -22.73 14.82
C LYS A 23 6.51 -23.37 13.75
N ALA A 24 6.86 -24.66 13.92
CA ALA A 24 7.75 -25.36 12.99
C ALA A 24 7.04 -25.94 11.76
N PHE A 25 5.77 -26.38 11.93
CA PHE A 25 5.00 -27.06 10.90
C PHE A 25 3.72 -26.33 10.47
N GLY A 26 3.34 -25.26 11.22
CA GLY A 26 2.18 -24.43 10.87
C GLY A 26 2.50 -23.58 9.65
N THR A 27 2.00 -23.99 8.48
CA THR A 27 2.03 -23.12 7.30
C THR A 27 0.93 -22.07 7.45
N ASN A 28 1.30 -20.81 7.36
CA ASN A 28 0.34 -19.73 7.29
C ASN A 28 -0.38 -19.79 5.92
N HIS A 29 -1.68 -20.07 5.92
CA HIS A 29 -2.51 -20.15 4.72
C HIS A 29 -3.25 -18.84 4.42
N PHE A 30 -2.89 -17.75 5.09
CA PHE A 30 -3.48 -16.45 4.78
C PHE A 30 -3.02 -15.99 3.41
N SER A 31 -3.97 -15.77 2.50
CA SER A 31 -3.75 -15.14 1.22
C SER A 31 -4.56 -13.85 1.17
N LEU A 32 -3.95 -12.78 0.68
CA LEU A 32 -4.69 -11.55 0.37
C LEU A 32 -5.15 -11.60 -1.09
N PRO A 33 -6.32 -11.05 -1.40
CA PRO A 33 -6.78 -10.95 -2.78
C PRO A 33 -5.78 -10.14 -3.61
N ARG A 34 -5.77 -10.40 -4.90
CA ARG A 34 -5.13 -9.58 -5.93
C ARG A 34 -6.23 -8.87 -6.68
N TYR A 35 -6.05 -7.57 -6.91
CA TYR A 35 -7.05 -6.74 -7.59
C TYR A 35 -6.58 -6.43 -9.01
N ILE A 36 -7.55 -6.12 -9.86
CA ILE A 36 -7.37 -5.65 -11.23
C ILE A 36 -6.67 -6.72 -12.10
N PRO A 37 -7.41 -7.69 -12.64
CA PRO A 37 -6.87 -8.63 -13.61
C PRO A 37 -6.40 -7.89 -14.87
N ALA A 38 -5.29 -8.34 -15.43
CA ALA A 38 -4.80 -7.81 -16.69
C ALA A 38 -5.69 -8.32 -17.85
N ILE A 39 -6.07 -7.41 -18.74
CA ILE A 39 -6.87 -7.71 -19.92
C ILE A 39 -5.94 -7.77 -21.14
N ASP A 40 -6.12 -8.79 -21.96
CA ASP A 40 -5.47 -8.88 -23.26
C ASP A 40 -6.07 -7.81 -24.19
N SER A 41 -5.23 -6.90 -24.68
CA SER A 41 -5.68 -5.80 -25.54
C SER A 41 -6.22 -6.25 -26.90
N THR A 42 -5.92 -7.49 -27.31
CA THR A 42 -6.31 -8.04 -28.60
C THR A 42 -7.64 -8.78 -28.52
N THR A 43 -7.85 -9.56 -27.46
CA THR A 43 -9.04 -10.40 -27.29
C THR A 43 -10.09 -9.79 -26.36
N GLY A 44 -9.69 -8.85 -25.49
CA GLY A 44 -10.56 -8.31 -24.44
C GLY A 44 -10.79 -9.26 -23.27
N GLU A 45 -10.14 -10.41 -23.24
CA GLU A 45 -10.29 -11.43 -22.21
C GLU A 45 -9.27 -11.24 -21.07
N ILE A 46 -9.55 -11.87 -19.91
CA ILE A 46 -8.60 -11.88 -18.79
C ILE A 46 -7.35 -12.66 -19.21
N LYS A 47 -6.19 -12.01 -19.04
CA LYS A 47 -4.90 -12.61 -19.37
C LYS A 47 -4.57 -13.71 -18.37
N MET A 48 -4.28 -14.90 -18.89
CA MET A 48 -3.86 -16.06 -18.10
C MET A 48 -2.43 -16.42 -18.42
N ALA A 49 -1.68 -16.88 -17.42
CA ALA A 49 -0.31 -17.38 -17.60
C ALA A 49 -0.10 -18.67 -16.80
N LYS A 50 0.80 -19.52 -17.31
CA LYS A 50 1.25 -20.69 -16.54
C LYS A 50 2.09 -20.22 -15.35
N ARG A 51 1.69 -20.63 -14.15
CA ARG A 51 2.41 -20.40 -12.91
C ARG A 51 2.72 -21.73 -12.25
N LEU A 52 3.92 -21.91 -11.72
CA LEU A 52 4.25 -23.09 -10.92
C LEU A 52 3.56 -22.94 -9.56
N HIS A 53 2.78 -23.96 -9.19
CA HIS A 53 2.18 -23.99 -7.87
C HIS A 53 3.29 -24.21 -6.81
N PRO A 54 3.44 -23.34 -5.79
CA PRO A 54 4.57 -23.39 -4.84
C PRO A 54 4.70 -24.72 -4.09
N ARG A 55 3.58 -25.44 -3.92
CA ARG A 55 3.54 -26.67 -3.11
C ARG A 55 3.71 -27.97 -3.92
N TRP A 56 3.22 -28.02 -5.16
CA TRP A 56 3.18 -29.26 -5.96
C TRP A 56 4.13 -29.23 -7.14
N ASN A 57 4.76 -28.10 -7.42
CA ASN A 57 5.62 -27.89 -8.59
C ASN A 57 4.93 -28.22 -9.94
N GLU A 58 3.61 -28.16 -9.98
CA GLU A 58 2.80 -28.34 -11.17
C GLU A 58 2.46 -26.97 -11.77
N ALA A 59 2.44 -26.90 -13.10
CA ALA A 59 2.10 -25.68 -13.80
C ALA A 59 0.57 -25.56 -13.93
N GLU A 60 0.02 -24.57 -13.24
CA GLU A 60 -1.40 -24.22 -13.34
C GLU A 60 -1.59 -22.92 -14.13
N MET A 61 -2.75 -22.76 -14.76
CA MET A 61 -3.14 -21.49 -15.38
C MET A 61 -3.67 -20.56 -14.28
N ASP A 62 -2.98 -19.46 -14.09
CA ASP A 62 -3.33 -18.44 -13.09
C ASP A 62 -3.61 -17.10 -13.76
N THR A 63 -4.47 -16.29 -13.15
CA THR A 63 -4.79 -14.94 -13.61
C THR A 63 -3.57 -14.04 -13.51
N VAL A 64 -3.23 -13.35 -14.58
CA VAL A 64 -2.25 -12.26 -14.55
C VAL A 64 -2.94 -10.99 -14.03
N PHE A 65 -2.34 -10.35 -13.04
CA PHE A 65 -2.86 -9.10 -12.49
C PHE A 65 -2.08 -7.91 -13.04
N GLN A 66 -2.75 -6.77 -13.12
CA GLN A 66 -2.12 -5.52 -13.53
C GLN A 66 -1.16 -5.06 -12.44
N THR A 67 0.03 -4.65 -12.84
CA THR A 67 1.00 -4.00 -11.95
C THR A 67 0.92 -2.49 -12.09
N ILE A 68 1.31 -1.77 -11.05
CA ILE A 68 1.46 -0.32 -11.13
C ILE A 68 2.50 -0.01 -12.21
N PRO A 69 2.18 0.84 -13.19
CA PRO A 69 3.14 1.22 -14.22
C PRO A 69 4.31 1.98 -13.59
N THR A 70 5.50 1.86 -14.19
CA THR A 70 6.65 2.64 -13.77
C THR A 70 6.38 4.13 -13.97
N PHE A 71 6.83 4.94 -13.03
CA PHE A 71 6.66 6.39 -13.05
C PHE A 71 7.90 7.10 -12.50
N THR A 72 8.06 8.33 -12.92
CA THR A 72 9.08 9.25 -12.42
C THR A 72 8.41 10.54 -11.98
N LEU A 73 8.58 10.89 -10.70
CA LEU A 73 8.01 12.09 -10.09
C LEU A 73 9.13 12.87 -9.37
N ILE A 74 8.77 13.95 -8.68
CA ILE A 74 9.70 14.79 -7.92
C ILE A 74 9.31 14.66 -6.44
N ASP A 75 10.30 14.40 -5.59
CA ASP A 75 10.10 14.30 -4.14
C ASP A 75 10.09 15.66 -3.44
N GLU A 76 9.81 15.65 -2.14
CA GLU A 76 9.80 16.84 -1.28
C GLU A 76 11.17 17.51 -1.12
N ALA A 77 12.25 16.86 -1.53
CA ALA A 77 13.59 17.45 -1.58
C ALA A 77 13.94 18.03 -2.96
N GLY A 78 13.00 18.03 -3.91
CA GLY A 78 13.19 18.48 -5.28
C GLY A 78 14.02 17.51 -6.13
N LYS A 79 14.20 16.26 -5.69
CA LYS A 79 14.94 15.23 -6.42
C LYS A 79 13.98 14.36 -7.22
N THR A 80 14.53 13.77 -8.27
CA THR A 80 13.81 12.77 -9.05
C THR A 80 13.59 11.51 -8.21
N PHE A 81 12.32 11.11 -8.08
CA PHE A 81 11.91 9.83 -7.51
C PHE A 81 11.52 8.88 -8.65
N ASP A 82 12.28 7.79 -8.79
CA ASP A 82 11.99 6.72 -9.73
C ASP A 82 11.30 5.57 -9.00
N SER A 83 10.14 5.15 -9.51
CA SER A 83 9.36 4.04 -8.94
C SER A 83 10.09 2.71 -8.94
N ASN A 84 11.18 2.54 -9.69
CA ASN A 84 12.03 1.36 -9.61
C ASN A 84 12.63 1.16 -8.21
N ALA A 85 12.73 2.22 -7.40
CA ALA A 85 13.14 2.13 -5.99
C ALA A 85 12.13 1.35 -5.12
N LEU A 86 10.91 1.14 -5.61
CA LEU A 86 9.85 0.38 -4.93
C LEU A 86 9.83 -1.10 -5.32
N GLN A 87 10.65 -1.52 -6.27
CA GLN A 87 10.72 -2.94 -6.65
C GLN A 87 11.13 -3.81 -5.46
N GLY A 88 10.38 -4.89 -5.24
CA GLY A 88 10.60 -5.78 -4.11
C GLY A 88 10.16 -5.21 -2.76
N LYS A 89 9.46 -4.08 -2.73
CA LYS A 89 8.91 -3.46 -1.51
C LYS A 89 7.39 -3.52 -1.47
N ILE A 90 6.85 -3.55 -0.26
CA ILE A 90 5.43 -3.33 -0.01
C ILE A 90 5.25 -1.84 0.22
N TYR A 91 4.26 -1.23 -0.43
CA TYR A 91 4.03 0.19 -0.20
C TYR A 91 2.55 0.56 -0.13
N VAL A 92 2.28 1.61 0.62
CA VAL A 92 0.94 2.20 0.75
C VAL A 92 0.96 3.58 0.10
N THR A 93 0.01 3.80 -0.82
CA THR A 93 -0.11 5.08 -1.52
C THR A 93 -1.37 5.81 -1.11
N SER A 94 -1.25 7.12 -0.85
CA SER A 94 -2.35 8.08 -0.70
C SER A 94 -2.27 9.16 -1.76
N PHE A 95 -3.42 9.79 -2.04
CA PHE A 95 -3.53 10.92 -2.94
C PHE A 95 -4.09 12.10 -2.17
N PHE A 96 -3.42 13.25 -2.24
CA PHE A 96 -3.70 14.39 -1.37
C PHE A 96 -3.37 15.71 -2.07
N PHE A 97 -3.67 16.81 -1.42
CA PHE A 97 -3.11 18.13 -1.75
C PHE A 97 -2.93 18.95 -0.47
N THR A 98 -1.89 19.79 -0.43
CA THR A 98 -1.46 20.45 0.83
C THR A 98 -2.46 21.47 1.37
N ARG A 99 -3.32 22.03 0.48
CA ARG A 99 -4.34 23.03 0.81
C ARG A 99 -5.65 22.43 1.33
N CYS A 100 -5.82 21.10 1.30
CA CYS A 100 -6.98 20.43 1.85
C CYS A 100 -7.06 20.66 3.37
N GLY A 101 -8.15 21.30 3.80
CA GLY A 101 -8.38 21.60 5.22
C GLY A 101 -9.14 20.52 5.98
N THR A 102 -9.67 19.52 5.31
CA THR A 102 -10.68 18.61 5.85
C THR A 102 -10.18 17.18 6.01
N ILE A 103 -10.08 16.42 4.92
CA ILE A 103 -9.84 14.96 4.98
C ILE A 103 -8.36 14.59 4.84
N CYS A 104 -7.57 15.32 4.03
CA CYS A 104 -6.16 14.99 3.83
C CYS A 104 -5.35 14.96 5.14
N PRO A 105 -5.51 15.92 6.08
CA PRO A 105 -4.82 15.83 7.37
C PRO A 105 -5.21 14.58 8.17
N LYS A 106 -6.47 14.11 8.08
CA LYS A 106 -6.92 12.90 8.76
C LYS A 106 -6.24 11.66 8.17
N ILE A 107 -6.25 11.53 6.83
CA ILE A 107 -5.59 10.44 6.11
C ILE A 107 -4.10 10.42 6.43
N THR A 108 -3.44 11.58 6.37
CA THR A 108 -2.01 11.70 6.65
C THR A 108 -1.69 11.31 8.10
N SER A 109 -2.53 11.70 9.07
CA SER A 109 -2.39 11.26 10.46
C SER A 109 -2.55 9.73 10.62
N GLN A 110 -3.41 9.09 9.84
CA GLN A 110 -3.52 7.63 9.84
C GLN A 110 -2.29 6.97 9.20
N LEU A 111 -1.71 7.58 8.15
CA LEU A 111 -0.46 7.11 7.57
C LEU A 111 0.73 7.25 8.53
N SER A 112 0.76 8.26 9.42
CA SER A 112 1.77 8.33 10.50
C SER A 112 1.70 7.07 11.38
N ARG A 113 0.49 6.53 11.66
CA ARG A 113 0.36 5.27 12.41
C ARG A 113 0.95 4.07 11.65
N VAL A 114 0.81 4.06 10.32
CA VAL A 114 1.43 3.02 9.49
C VAL A 114 2.95 3.17 9.52
N GLN A 115 3.46 4.39 9.39
CA GLN A 115 4.89 4.70 9.54
C GLN A 115 5.43 4.18 10.86
N ASP A 116 4.78 4.51 11.98
CA ASP A 116 5.22 4.12 13.32
C ASP A 116 5.24 2.60 13.50
N ALA A 117 4.24 1.91 12.94
CA ALA A 117 4.15 0.44 13.04
C ALA A 117 5.26 -0.29 12.26
N PHE A 118 5.85 0.37 11.24
CA PHE A 118 6.86 -0.22 10.35
C PHE A 118 8.12 0.65 10.24
N HIS A 119 8.41 1.52 11.21
CA HIS A 119 9.52 2.48 11.16
C HIS A 119 10.92 1.85 11.04
N LEU A 120 11.08 0.60 11.45
CA LEU A 120 12.33 -0.15 11.34
C LEU A 120 12.35 -1.11 10.13
N ASP A 121 11.35 -1.03 9.28
CA ASP A 121 11.17 -1.97 8.19
C ASP A 121 11.45 -1.32 6.83
N PRO A 122 12.65 -1.54 6.24
CA PRO A 122 13.02 -0.92 4.99
C PRO A 122 12.20 -1.43 3.79
N ASP A 123 11.50 -2.56 3.95
CA ASP A 123 10.66 -3.16 2.91
C ASP A 123 9.25 -2.55 2.85
N VAL A 124 8.87 -1.73 3.84
CA VAL A 124 7.56 -1.05 3.87
C VAL A 124 7.77 0.44 3.61
N GLN A 125 7.17 0.94 2.54
CA GLN A 125 7.30 2.32 2.07
C GLN A 125 5.93 3.01 2.05
N LEU A 126 5.92 4.32 2.21
CA LEU A 126 4.72 5.15 2.11
C LEU A 126 4.90 6.19 1.01
N LEU A 127 3.86 6.36 0.19
CA LEU A 127 3.82 7.37 -0.86
C LEU A 127 2.60 8.26 -0.66
N SER A 128 2.82 9.56 -0.63
CA SER A 128 1.76 10.57 -0.72
C SER A 128 1.96 11.35 -2.00
N ILE A 129 1.07 11.17 -2.98
CA ILE A 129 1.17 11.79 -4.30
C ILE A 129 0.20 12.96 -4.36
N SER A 130 0.71 14.16 -4.62
CA SER A 130 -0.14 15.34 -4.77
C SER A 130 -0.94 15.29 -6.07
N VAL A 131 -2.24 15.63 -5.97
CA VAL A 131 -3.14 15.80 -7.11
C VAL A 131 -3.29 17.26 -7.54
N ASP A 132 -2.66 18.20 -6.83
CA ASP A 132 -2.57 19.63 -7.16
C ASP A 132 -1.12 20.06 -7.44
N PRO A 133 -0.44 19.48 -8.43
CA PRO A 133 0.98 19.72 -8.65
C PRO A 133 1.30 21.15 -9.05
N LYS A 134 0.30 21.92 -9.46
CA LYS A 134 0.47 23.34 -9.78
C LYS A 134 0.79 24.16 -8.52
N PHE A 135 0.19 23.82 -7.39
CA PHE A 135 0.40 24.48 -6.12
C PHE A 135 1.43 23.75 -5.25
N ASP A 136 1.37 22.42 -5.22
CA ASP A 136 2.17 21.56 -4.36
C ASP A 136 3.57 21.34 -4.95
N GLN A 137 4.39 22.41 -4.90
CA GLN A 137 5.81 22.33 -5.26
C GLN A 137 6.62 21.62 -4.14
N PRO A 138 7.85 21.15 -4.39
CA PRO A 138 8.67 20.45 -3.43
C PRO A 138 8.76 21.10 -2.05
N GLU A 139 8.89 22.44 -2.00
CA GLU A 139 8.98 23.18 -0.75
C GLU A 139 7.69 23.06 0.08
N LYS A 140 6.53 23.07 -0.57
CA LYS A 140 5.22 22.87 0.08
C LYS A 140 5.05 21.46 0.59
N LEU A 141 5.51 20.48 -0.18
CA LEU A 141 5.53 19.09 0.23
C LEU A 141 6.46 18.88 1.44
N ALA A 142 7.64 19.50 1.46
CA ALA A 142 8.57 19.43 2.59
C ALA A 142 7.97 20.05 3.88
N GLU A 143 7.28 21.19 3.77
CA GLU A 143 6.56 21.80 4.89
C GLU A 143 5.46 20.86 5.41
N TYR A 144 4.71 20.23 4.49
CA TYR A 144 3.64 19.31 4.83
C TYR A 144 4.18 18.03 5.48
N ALA A 145 5.19 17.41 4.91
CA ALA A 145 5.87 16.21 5.45
C ALA A 145 6.39 16.45 6.88
N LYS A 146 7.00 17.63 7.12
CA LYS A 146 7.50 18.03 8.44
C LYS A 146 6.39 18.13 9.48
N ARG A 147 5.17 18.59 9.11
CA ARG A 147 4.04 18.69 10.05
C ARG A 147 3.56 17.34 10.57
N PHE A 148 3.83 16.26 9.85
CA PHE A 148 3.45 14.89 10.20
C PHE A 148 4.64 14.01 10.60
N ASP A 149 5.80 14.62 10.89
CA ASP A 149 7.02 13.92 11.29
C ASP A 149 7.38 12.76 10.36
N ALA A 150 7.27 13.01 9.03
CA ALA A 150 7.51 11.99 8.03
C ALA A 150 8.98 11.54 8.03
N ASN A 151 9.21 10.23 8.14
CA ASN A 151 10.54 9.62 8.14
C ASN A 151 11.14 9.63 6.73
N LYS A 152 12.25 10.34 6.58
CA LYS A 152 12.98 10.39 5.31
C LYS A 152 13.43 8.99 4.89
N GLY A 153 13.21 8.66 3.62
CA GLY A 153 13.58 7.36 3.05
C GLY A 153 12.58 6.24 3.30
N GLN A 154 11.52 6.50 4.08
CA GLN A 154 10.39 5.58 4.26
C GLN A 154 9.08 6.18 3.74
N TRP A 155 8.87 7.48 3.92
CA TRP A 155 7.66 8.18 3.48
C TRP A 155 8.04 9.29 2.51
N HIS A 156 7.57 9.19 1.27
CA HIS A 156 7.87 10.09 0.16
C HIS A 156 6.63 10.92 -0.19
N PHE A 157 6.80 12.21 -0.29
CA PHE A 157 5.77 13.14 -0.76
C PHE A 157 6.14 13.57 -2.18
N LEU A 158 5.28 13.22 -3.12
CA LEU A 158 5.60 13.29 -4.53
C LEU A 158 4.72 14.30 -5.27
N THR A 159 5.33 15.03 -6.18
CA THR A 159 4.68 15.92 -7.15
C THR A 159 5.27 15.75 -8.53
N GLY A 160 4.73 16.43 -9.53
CA GLY A 160 5.22 16.35 -10.90
C GLY A 160 4.26 17.00 -11.88
N GLU A 161 4.34 16.65 -13.15
CA GLU A 161 3.41 17.17 -14.13
C GLU A 161 2.04 16.50 -14.03
N LYS A 162 0.95 17.29 -14.08
CA LYS A 162 -0.44 16.80 -14.06
C LYS A 162 -0.67 15.67 -15.06
N LYS A 163 -0.11 15.81 -16.27
CA LYS A 163 -0.23 14.78 -17.33
C LYS A 163 0.41 13.44 -16.99
N MET A 164 1.33 13.39 -16.02
CA MET A 164 1.93 12.15 -15.50
C MET A 164 1.14 11.60 -14.32
N ILE A 165 0.75 12.48 -13.39
CA ILE A 165 0.07 12.11 -12.15
C ILE A 165 -1.35 11.55 -12.42
N TYR A 166 -2.16 12.25 -13.23
CA TYR A 166 -3.56 11.89 -13.42
C TYR A 166 -3.77 10.50 -14.06
N PRO A 167 -3.06 10.16 -15.18
CA PRO A 167 -3.14 8.79 -15.70
C PRO A 167 -2.63 7.74 -14.71
N LEU A 168 -1.60 8.05 -13.93
CA LEU A 168 -1.07 7.15 -12.90
C LEU A 168 -2.13 6.86 -11.82
N VAL A 169 -2.81 7.90 -11.31
CA VAL A 169 -3.88 7.76 -10.32
C VAL A 169 -5.07 6.97 -10.88
N LEU A 170 -5.56 7.38 -12.05
CA LEU A 170 -6.80 6.82 -12.63
C LEU A 170 -6.61 5.41 -13.19
N LYS A 171 -5.50 5.16 -13.91
CA LYS A 171 -5.27 3.90 -14.65
C LYS A 171 -4.26 2.99 -13.96
N GLY A 172 -3.31 3.56 -13.22
CA GLY A 172 -2.33 2.80 -12.47
C GLY A 172 -2.89 2.32 -11.14
N PHE A 173 -3.34 3.25 -10.31
CA PHE A 173 -3.86 2.96 -8.97
C PHE A 173 -5.38 2.70 -8.93
N HIS A 174 -6.11 2.94 -10.03
CA HIS A 174 -7.57 2.79 -10.13
C HIS A 174 -8.34 3.56 -9.05
N VAL A 175 -7.87 4.77 -8.75
CA VAL A 175 -8.48 5.67 -7.79
C VAL A 175 -9.19 6.79 -8.55
N PRO A 176 -10.50 7.06 -8.28
CA PRO A 176 -11.22 8.15 -8.90
C PRO A 176 -10.58 9.50 -8.56
N LEU A 177 -10.39 10.32 -9.58
CA LEU A 177 -9.84 11.67 -9.47
C LEU A 177 -10.47 12.56 -10.54
N ALA A 178 -10.93 13.75 -10.17
CA ALA A 178 -11.34 14.78 -11.08
C ALA A 178 -11.00 16.16 -10.51
N ASP A 179 -10.71 17.10 -11.43
CA ASP A 179 -10.48 18.50 -11.11
C ASP A 179 -11.74 19.28 -11.57
N ALA A 180 -12.58 19.64 -10.61
CA ALA A 180 -13.86 20.30 -10.89
C ALA A 180 -13.67 21.70 -11.49
N SER A 181 -12.52 22.36 -11.27
CA SER A 181 -12.23 23.66 -11.88
C SER A 181 -12.05 23.60 -13.40
N GLU A 182 -11.84 22.41 -13.96
CA GLU A 182 -11.82 22.21 -15.42
C GLU A 182 -13.22 22.28 -16.04
N TYR A 183 -14.27 22.05 -15.24
CA TYR A 183 -15.67 22.08 -15.67
C TYR A 183 -16.39 23.35 -15.24
N ASP A 184 -16.00 23.93 -14.09
CA ASP A 184 -16.57 25.17 -13.56
C ASP A 184 -15.48 26.07 -12.95
N ALA A 185 -15.11 27.13 -13.71
CA ALA A 185 -14.10 28.11 -13.28
C ALA A 185 -14.53 28.97 -12.08
N ALA A 186 -15.79 28.90 -11.64
CA ALA A 186 -16.28 29.59 -10.44
C ALA A 186 -15.86 28.89 -9.18
N ILE A 187 -15.53 27.58 -9.23
CA ILE A 187 -15.05 26.80 -8.11
C ILE A 187 -13.62 27.23 -7.77
N LYS A 188 -13.46 27.94 -6.67
CA LYS A 188 -12.16 28.44 -6.18
C LYS A 188 -11.73 27.82 -4.86
N ASN A 189 -12.68 27.22 -4.15
CA ASN A 189 -12.38 26.53 -2.89
C ASN A 189 -11.60 25.24 -3.18
N PRO A 190 -10.37 25.06 -2.66
CA PRO A 190 -9.57 23.86 -2.88
C PRO A 190 -10.31 22.56 -2.50
N ASP A 191 -11.06 22.55 -1.41
CA ASP A 191 -11.81 21.39 -0.95
C ASP A 191 -12.96 20.97 -1.90
N GLU A 192 -13.42 21.88 -2.76
CA GLU A 192 -14.43 21.65 -3.79
C GLU A 192 -13.80 21.40 -5.18
N THR A 193 -12.55 21.86 -5.37
CA THR A 193 -11.86 21.79 -6.66
C THR A 193 -11.49 20.36 -7.02
N PHE A 194 -11.01 19.58 -6.04
CA PHE A 194 -10.55 18.23 -6.29
C PHE A 194 -11.53 17.21 -5.76
N ILE A 195 -12.17 16.46 -6.67
CA ILE A 195 -12.88 15.24 -6.33
C ILE A 195 -11.79 14.17 -6.19
N HIS A 196 -11.41 13.90 -4.96
CA HIS A 196 -10.38 12.91 -4.65
C HIS A 196 -10.96 11.81 -3.76
N SER A 197 -10.33 10.67 -3.83
CA SER A 197 -10.72 9.52 -3.03
C SER A 197 -10.00 9.53 -1.69
N GLU A 198 -10.72 9.17 -0.63
CA GLU A 198 -10.17 8.91 0.72
C GLU A 198 -9.36 7.61 0.79
N ARG A 199 -9.15 6.96 -0.35
CA ARG A 199 -8.56 5.63 -0.42
C ARG A 199 -7.05 5.63 -0.22
N LEU A 200 -6.61 4.72 0.64
CA LEU A 200 -5.25 4.21 0.67
C LEU A 200 -5.17 2.95 -0.20
N VAL A 201 -4.11 2.82 -0.96
CA VAL A 201 -3.88 1.67 -1.84
C VAL A 201 -2.66 0.90 -1.35
N LEU A 202 -2.85 -0.38 -1.01
CA LEU A 202 -1.77 -1.29 -0.65
C LEU A 202 -1.27 -2.02 -1.89
N VAL A 203 0.03 -1.96 -2.13
CA VAL A 203 0.71 -2.60 -3.25
C VAL A 203 1.80 -3.53 -2.72
N ASP A 204 1.92 -4.69 -3.33
CA ASP A 204 2.89 -5.71 -2.91
C ASP A 204 4.25 -5.58 -3.61
N LYS A 205 5.16 -6.52 -3.30
CA LYS A 205 6.53 -6.57 -3.85
C LYS A 205 6.58 -6.79 -5.38
N GLU A 206 5.50 -7.31 -5.95
CA GLU A 206 5.35 -7.53 -7.40
C GLU A 206 4.73 -6.31 -8.11
N GLY A 207 4.34 -5.27 -7.35
CA GLY A 207 3.65 -4.09 -7.89
C GLY A 207 2.15 -4.29 -8.10
N VAL A 208 1.54 -5.35 -7.53
CA VAL A 208 0.13 -5.67 -7.67
C VAL A 208 -0.67 -5.06 -6.53
N ILE A 209 -1.84 -4.47 -6.82
CA ILE A 209 -2.74 -3.94 -5.80
C ILE A 209 -3.33 -5.09 -4.98
N ARG A 210 -3.21 -4.98 -3.65
CA ARG A 210 -3.67 -5.99 -2.68
C ARG A 210 -4.80 -5.50 -1.80
N GLY A 211 -5.11 -4.21 -1.82
CA GLY A 211 -6.23 -3.66 -1.06
C GLY A 211 -6.48 -2.19 -1.29
N PHE A 212 -7.73 -1.81 -1.05
CA PHE A 212 -8.19 -0.43 -0.95
C PHE A 212 -8.78 -0.23 0.44
N TYR A 213 -8.42 0.88 1.10
CA TYR A 213 -8.83 1.16 2.48
C TYR A 213 -9.31 2.60 2.57
N ASP A 214 -10.32 2.83 3.40
CA ASP A 214 -10.71 4.18 3.76
C ASP A 214 -9.69 4.77 4.76
N GLY A 215 -8.89 5.72 4.28
CA GLY A 215 -7.86 6.39 5.09
C GLY A 215 -8.43 7.28 6.20
N THR A 216 -9.74 7.53 6.24
CA THR A 216 -10.42 8.28 7.29
C THR A 216 -11.00 7.38 8.38
N ASP A 217 -11.21 6.08 8.09
CA ASP A 217 -11.68 5.10 9.06
C ASP A 217 -10.52 4.39 9.77
N LYS A 218 -10.43 4.60 11.08
CA LYS A 218 -9.42 3.97 11.93
C LYS A 218 -9.44 2.44 11.83
N LYS A 219 -10.64 1.82 11.73
CA LYS A 219 -10.77 0.35 11.67
C LYS A 219 -10.21 -0.20 10.36
N ASP A 220 -10.43 0.52 9.27
CA ASP A 220 -9.93 0.11 7.97
C ASP A 220 -8.40 0.26 7.88
N VAL A 221 -7.85 1.30 8.52
CA VAL A 221 -6.39 1.43 8.68
C VAL A 221 -5.81 0.36 9.63
N ASP A 222 -6.53 -0.03 10.69
CA ASP A 222 -6.11 -1.17 11.53
C ASP A 222 -6.09 -2.48 10.73
N ARG A 223 -7.03 -2.69 9.80
CA ARG A 223 -7.02 -3.80 8.84
C ARG A 223 -5.81 -3.72 7.90
N LEU A 224 -5.52 -2.55 7.34
CA LEU A 224 -4.32 -2.31 6.52
C LEU A 224 -3.03 -2.73 7.25
N LEU A 225 -2.87 -2.34 8.52
CA LEU A 225 -1.71 -2.72 9.34
C LEU A 225 -1.54 -4.24 9.48
N VAL A 226 -2.66 -4.97 9.64
CA VAL A 226 -2.65 -6.43 9.70
C VAL A 226 -2.29 -7.01 8.34
N GLU A 227 -2.86 -6.51 7.27
CA GLU A 227 -2.66 -7.03 5.92
C GLU A 227 -1.24 -6.80 5.39
N ILE A 228 -0.58 -5.69 5.77
CA ILE A 228 0.86 -5.50 5.52
C ILE A 228 1.68 -6.62 6.19
N LYS A 229 1.37 -6.97 7.46
CA LYS A 229 2.06 -8.07 8.16
C LYS A 229 1.82 -9.42 7.49
N VAL A 230 0.61 -9.66 6.98
CA VAL A 230 0.27 -10.86 6.21
C VAL A 230 1.10 -10.92 4.92
N LEU A 231 1.19 -9.84 4.15
CA LEU A 231 2.02 -9.78 2.96
C LEU A 231 3.49 -10.07 3.27
N LYS A 232 4.02 -9.48 4.33
CA LYS A 232 5.41 -9.76 4.76
C LYS A 232 5.60 -11.25 5.09
N SER A 233 4.64 -11.87 5.77
CA SER A 233 4.70 -13.30 6.10
C SER A 233 4.65 -14.19 4.85
N ILE A 234 3.89 -13.81 3.83
CA ILE A 234 3.84 -14.53 2.55
C ILE A 234 5.22 -14.52 1.91
N TYR A 235 5.85 -13.34 1.77
CA TYR A 235 7.15 -13.18 1.12
C TYR A 235 8.36 -13.63 1.96
N SER A 236 8.19 -13.84 3.27
CA SER A 236 9.28 -14.40 4.11
C SER A 236 9.35 -15.92 4.08
N ASN A 237 8.30 -16.58 3.56
CA ASN A 237 8.20 -18.03 3.45
C ASN A 237 8.44 -18.54 2.02
N GLU A 238 8.69 -17.64 1.06
CA GLU A 238 9.16 -17.94 -0.30
C GLU A 238 10.70 -17.93 -0.34
#